data_57619ff5add610caf981f7b0f1e84f17
#
_entry.id   57619ff5add610caf981f7b0f1e84f17
#
_cell.length_a   1.000
_cell.length_b   1.000
_cell.length_c   1.000
_cell.angle_alpha   90.00
_cell.angle_beta   90.00
_cell.angle_gamma   90.00
#
_symmetry.space_group_name_H-M   'P 1'
#
loop_
_entity.id
_entity.type
_entity.pdbx_description
1 polymer ?
#
loop_
_entity_poly.entity_id
_entity_poly.type
_entity_poly.pdbx_seq_one_letter_code
_entity_poly.pdbx_strand_id
1 'polypeptide(L)'
;MKWPGQQPANAVNQTVTFPNLSRSYDATRHAIRFWGYDRSMENSFFMSWDALQHIQPNLQPNEEGFLWAFDRNRKLIYEIAAKVYARGRRGGYDLVAADF
;
A
#
# COMPACT_ATOMS: atom_id res chain seq x y z
N MET A 1 12.76 -33.68 4.32
CA MET A 1 11.32 -33.62 4.49
C MET A 1 10.88 -32.22 4.78
N LYS A 2 9.78 -31.84 4.20
CA LYS A 2 9.24 -30.54 4.43
C LYS A 2 8.37 -30.50 5.67
N TRP A 3 8.58 -29.50 6.49
CA TRP A 3 7.79 -29.33 7.70
C TRP A 3 6.37 -28.91 7.36
N PRO A 4 5.38 -29.53 7.97
CA PRO A 4 4.00 -29.12 7.70
C PRO A 4 3.74 -27.67 7.98
N GLY A 5 4.35 -27.13 9.00
CA GLY A 5 4.17 -25.72 9.32
C GLY A 5 5.07 -24.77 8.56
N GLN A 6 5.95 -25.31 7.73
CA GLN A 6 6.89 -24.49 7.01
C GLN A 6 6.19 -23.83 5.83
N GLN A 7 6.40 -22.53 5.68
CA GLN A 7 5.76 -21.75 4.66
C GLN A 7 6.79 -21.00 3.84
N PRO A 8 6.44 -20.63 2.62
CA PRO A 8 7.28 -19.69 1.89
C PRO A 8 7.48 -18.43 2.71
N ALA A 9 8.66 -17.87 2.64
CA ALA A 9 8.98 -16.70 3.44
C ALA A 9 7.98 -15.58 3.24
N ASN A 10 7.53 -15.39 2.01
CA ASN A 10 6.58 -14.32 1.70
C ASN A 10 5.19 -14.56 2.29
N ALA A 11 4.86 -15.81 2.62
CA ALA A 11 3.54 -16.10 3.17
C ALA A 11 3.46 -15.81 4.66
N VAL A 12 4.58 -15.96 5.38
CA VAL A 12 4.57 -15.84 6.83
C VAL A 12 4.79 -14.43 7.31
N ASN A 13 5.20 -13.54 6.42
CA ASN A 13 5.64 -12.22 6.85
C ASN A 13 4.60 -11.13 6.71
N GLN A 14 3.42 -11.48 6.27
CA GLN A 14 2.40 -10.46 6.14
C GLN A 14 1.67 -10.32 7.47
N THR A 15 2.12 -9.36 8.26
CA THR A 15 1.52 -9.07 9.55
C THR A 15 0.54 -7.92 9.49
N VAL A 16 0.56 -7.15 8.43
CA VAL A 16 -0.34 -6.00 8.27
C VAL A 16 -1.51 -6.39 7.39
N THR A 17 -2.70 -5.96 7.80
CA THR A 17 -3.94 -6.18 7.05
C THR A 17 -4.61 -4.85 6.77
N PHE A 18 -5.55 -4.86 5.82
CA PHE A 18 -6.19 -3.63 5.37
C PHE A 18 -7.72 -3.77 5.39
N PRO A 19 -8.32 -3.91 6.58
CA PRO A 19 -9.77 -4.08 6.68
C PRO A 19 -10.53 -2.77 6.48
N ASN A 20 -9.87 -1.63 6.67
CA ASN A 20 -10.48 -0.32 6.55
C ASN A 20 -10.30 0.19 5.12
N LEU A 21 -11.41 0.37 4.41
CA LEU A 21 -11.37 0.82 3.02
C LEU A 21 -11.26 2.33 2.87
N SER A 22 -11.19 3.07 3.96
CA SER A 22 -11.03 4.52 3.90
C SER A 22 -9.71 4.89 3.23
N ARG A 23 -9.74 5.98 2.52
CA ARG A 23 -8.55 6.58 1.92
C ARG A 23 -8.77 8.07 1.84
N SER A 24 -7.68 8.82 1.77
CA SER A 24 -7.72 10.26 1.83
C SER A 24 -6.76 10.85 0.80
N TYR A 25 -7.24 11.85 0.07
CA TYR A 25 -6.43 12.58 -0.88
C TYR A 25 -5.60 13.62 -0.11
N ASP A 26 -4.28 13.46 -0.14
CA ASP A 26 -3.38 14.34 0.58
C ASP A 26 -2.61 15.20 -0.42
N ALA A 27 -3.12 16.40 -0.66
CA ALA A 27 -2.53 17.31 -1.64
C ALA A 27 -1.14 17.80 -1.21
N THR A 28 -0.92 17.93 0.09
CA THR A 28 0.36 18.39 0.60
C THR A 28 1.46 17.39 0.34
N ARG A 29 1.16 16.11 0.53
CA ARG A 29 2.13 15.03 0.30
C ARG A 29 2.13 14.51 -1.12
N HIS A 30 1.21 14.96 -1.96
CA HIS A 30 1.02 14.42 -3.30
C HIS A 30 0.84 12.90 -3.25
N ALA A 31 -0.06 12.44 -2.39
CA ALA A 31 -0.25 11.03 -2.14
C ALA A 31 -1.70 10.73 -1.75
N ILE A 32 -2.05 9.46 -1.84
CA ILE A 32 -3.28 8.95 -1.24
C ILE A 32 -2.89 8.25 0.05
N ARG A 33 -3.48 8.70 1.14
CA ARG A 33 -3.25 8.10 2.45
C ARG A 33 -4.25 6.98 2.69
N PHE A 34 -3.77 5.87 3.24
CA PHE A 34 -4.62 4.76 3.63
C PHE A 34 -4.04 4.10 4.86
N TRP A 35 -4.75 3.15 5.43
CA TRP A 35 -4.38 2.61 6.73
C TRP A 35 -4.31 1.11 6.70
N GLY A 36 -3.28 0.58 7.37
CA GLY A 36 -3.14 -0.84 7.63
C GLY A 36 -3.02 -1.09 9.12
N TYR A 37 -3.32 -2.29 9.53
CA TYR A 37 -3.33 -2.67 10.93
C TYR A 37 -2.43 -3.87 11.16
N ASP A 38 -1.55 -3.73 12.14
CA ASP A 38 -0.76 -4.83 12.65
C ASP A 38 -1.34 -5.14 14.02
N ARG A 39 -2.19 -6.17 14.07
CA ARG A 39 -3.03 -6.45 15.23
C ARG A 39 -3.92 -5.23 15.50
N SER A 40 -3.80 -4.61 16.66
CA SER A 40 -4.60 -3.41 16.97
C SER A 40 -3.87 -2.11 16.64
N MET A 41 -2.64 -2.19 16.16
CA MET A 41 -1.86 -0.98 15.87
C MET A 41 -2.13 -0.49 14.45
N GLU A 42 -2.63 0.73 14.36
CA GLU A 42 -2.90 1.36 13.07
C GLU A 42 -1.63 2.02 12.54
N ASN A 43 -1.40 1.84 11.26
CA ASN A 43 -0.27 2.47 10.57
C ASN A 43 -0.76 3.19 9.34
N SER A 44 -0.21 4.37 9.09
CA SER A 44 -0.53 5.15 7.89
C SER A 44 0.42 4.77 6.77
N PHE A 45 -0.15 4.66 5.58
CA PHE A 45 0.58 4.42 4.35
C PHE A 45 0.26 5.53 3.37
N PHE A 46 1.22 5.86 2.52
CA PHE A 46 1.06 6.92 1.54
C PHE A 46 1.45 6.40 0.16
N MET A 47 0.49 6.35 -0.73
CA MET A 47 0.72 5.96 -2.12
C MET A 47 0.97 7.22 -2.93
N SER A 48 2.18 7.40 -3.45
CA SER A 48 2.50 8.62 -4.18
C SER A 48 1.71 8.72 -5.48
N TRP A 49 1.44 9.94 -5.90
CA TRP A 49 0.77 10.18 -7.18
C TRP A 49 1.58 9.60 -8.33
N ASP A 50 2.91 9.73 -8.27
CA ASP A 50 3.77 9.16 -9.30
C ASP A 50 3.63 7.65 -9.39
N ALA A 51 3.53 6.97 -8.24
CA ALA A 51 3.30 5.54 -8.23
C ALA A 51 1.96 5.18 -8.84
N LEU A 52 0.92 5.95 -8.53
CA LEU A 52 -0.40 5.72 -9.12
C LEU A 52 -0.37 5.92 -10.63
N GLN A 53 0.28 6.96 -11.10
CA GLN A 53 0.42 7.18 -12.55
C GLN A 53 1.24 6.07 -13.20
N HIS A 54 2.19 5.52 -12.48
CA HIS A 54 3.00 4.42 -12.99
C HIS A 54 2.16 3.16 -13.24
N ILE A 55 1.25 2.84 -12.33
CA ILE A 55 0.43 1.62 -12.46
C ILE A 55 -0.88 1.88 -13.20
N GLN A 56 -1.29 3.13 -13.34
CA GLN A 56 -2.53 3.50 -14.02
C GLN A 56 -2.28 4.76 -14.85
N PRO A 57 -1.55 4.63 -15.98
CA PRO A 57 -1.12 5.82 -16.76
C PRO A 57 -2.26 6.67 -17.31
N ASN A 58 -3.45 6.08 -17.46
CA ASN A 58 -4.59 6.77 -18.05
C ASN A 58 -5.47 7.49 -17.01
N LEU A 59 -5.01 7.59 -15.76
CA LEU A 59 -5.82 8.29 -14.76
C LEU A 59 -5.85 9.78 -15.05
N GLN A 60 -6.93 10.43 -14.60
CA GLN A 60 -7.02 11.89 -14.64
C GLN A 60 -6.22 12.44 -13.47
N PRO A 61 -5.32 13.41 -13.67
CA PRO A 61 -4.43 13.90 -12.61
C PRO A 61 -5.13 14.91 -11.71
N ASN A 62 -6.18 14.50 -11.07
CA ASN A 62 -6.95 15.30 -10.11
C ASN A 62 -7.41 14.38 -8.98
N GLU A 63 -8.06 14.94 -7.96
CA GLU A 63 -8.48 14.17 -6.80
C GLU A 63 -9.32 12.95 -7.19
N GLU A 64 -10.32 13.15 -8.03
CA GLU A 64 -11.19 12.05 -8.47
C GLU A 64 -10.38 10.96 -9.19
N GLY A 65 -9.48 11.38 -10.07
CA GLY A 65 -8.69 10.43 -10.85
C GLY A 65 -7.74 9.62 -10.00
N PHE A 66 -7.09 10.25 -9.05
CA PHE A 66 -6.17 9.53 -8.15
C PHE A 66 -6.93 8.58 -7.23
N LEU A 67 -8.07 9.00 -6.69
CA LEU A 67 -8.89 8.13 -5.86
C LEU A 67 -9.44 6.96 -6.66
N TRP A 68 -9.87 7.20 -7.88
CA TRP A 68 -10.32 6.15 -8.78
C TRP A 68 -9.21 5.13 -9.06
N ALA A 69 -8.02 5.62 -9.36
CA ALA A 69 -6.90 4.75 -9.65
C ALA A 69 -6.50 3.91 -8.43
N PHE A 70 -6.53 4.51 -7.25
CA PHE A 70 -6.28 3.80 -6.00
C PHE A 70 -7.30 2.67 -5.81
N ASP A 71 -8.59 3.01 -5.91
CA ASP A 71 -9.64 2.03 -5.69
C ASP A 71 -9.57 0.87 -6.69
N ARG A 72 -9.23 1.19 -7.92
CA ARG A 72 -9.12 0.18 -8.98
C ARG A 72 -7.95 -0.78 -8.75
N ASN A 73 -6.93 -0.34 -8.06
CA ASN A 73 -5.70 -1.11 -7.89
C ASN A 73 -5.44 -1.52 -6.44
N ARG A 74 -6.47 -1.55 -5.59
CA ARG A 74 -6.31 -1.83 -4.17
C ARG A 74 -5.57 -3.13 -3.88
N LYS A 75 -5.90 -4.19 -4.59
CA LYS A 75 -5.27 -5.47 -4.33
C LYS A 75 -3.75 -5.39 -4.50
N LEU A 76 -3.32 -4.82 -5.61
CA LEU A 76 -1.90 -4.65 -5.87
C LEU A 76 -1.26 -3.72 -4.84
N ILE A 77 -1.92 -2.61 -4.55
CA ILE A 77 -1.39 -1.62 -3.60
C ILE A 77 -1.21 -2.25 -2.22
N TYR A 78 -2.19 -3.01 -1.77
CA TYR A 78 -2.11 -3.66 -0.46
C TYR A 78 -1.00 -4.72 -0.41
N GLU A 79 -0.82 -5.45 -1.49
CA GLU A 79 0.27 -6.44 -1.57
C GLU A 79 1.63 -5.76 -1.46
N ILE A 80 1.82 -4.67 -2.17
CA ILE A 80 3.08 -3.92 -2.11
C ILE A 80 3.25 -3.25 -0.75
N ALA A 81 2.17 -2.70 -0.21
CA ALA A 81 2.21 -2.08 1.11
C ALA A 81 2.65 -3.08 2.18
N ALA A 82 2.16 -4.30 2.12
CA ALA A 82 2.57 -5.34 3.05
C ALA A 82 4.06 -5.64 2.94
N LYS A 83 4.60 -5.64 1.74
CA LYS A 83 6.04 -5.84 1.53
C LYS A 83 6.86 -4.68 2.06
N VAL A 84 6.40 -3.46 1.83
CA VAL A 84 7.08 -2.27 2.36
C VAL A 84 7.07 -2.31 3.89
N TYR A 85 5.95 -2.69 4.48
CA TYR A 85 5.83 -2.79 5.93
C TYR A 85 6.82 -3.82 6.49
N ALA A 86 6.93 -4.96 5.82
CA ALA A 86 7.82 -6.04 6.26
C ALA A 86 9.29 -5.65 6.22
N ARG A 87 9.67 -4.73 5.35
CA ARG A 87 11.07 -4.25 5.26
C ARG A 87 11.46 -3.34 6.41
N GLY A 88 10.48 -2.92 7.20
CA GLY A 88 10.73 -2.04 8.33
C GLY A 88 10.55 -0.58 7.99
N ARG A 89 10.34 0.20 9.04
CA ARG A 89 9.99 1.59 8.95
C ARG A 89 11.20 2.49 8.86
N ARG A 90 11.12 3.48 7.99
CA ARG A 90 12.13 4.53 7.90
C ARG A 90 11.41 5.86 7.80
N GLY A 91 10.80 6.28 8.91
CA GLY A 91 10.05 7.52 8.95
C GLY A 91 8.58 7.35 8.65
N GLY A 92 8.23 6.70 7.58
CA GLY A 92 6.85 6.43 7.21
C GLY A 92 6.79 5.28 6.25
N TYR A 93 5.58 4.89 5.88
CA TYR A 93 5.37 3.83 4.91
C TYR A 93 4.94 4.48 3.60
N ASP A 94 5.92 4.84 2.80
CA ASP A 94 5.70 5.49 1.52
C ASP A 94 5.87 4.49 0.39
N LEU A 95 4.85 4.39 -0.45
CA LEU A 95 4.89 3.57 -1.65
C LEU A 95 5.20 4.49 -2.81
N VAL A 96 6.30 4.22 -3.48
CA VAL A 96 6.77 5.04 -4.59
C VAL A 96 6.80 4.20 -5.87
N ALA A 97 7.00 4.87 -7.00
CA ALA A 97 6.95 4.19 -8.29
C ALA A 97 7.90 2.99 -8.36
N ALA A 98 9.06 3.11 -7.73
CA ALA A 98 10.06 2.04 -7.74
C ALA A 98 9.60 0.77 -7.02
N ASP A 99 8.56 0.86 -6.18
CA ASP A 99 8.03 -0.29 -5.47
C ASP A 99 7.14 -1.15 -6.37
N PHE A 100 6.77 -0.64 -7.52
CA PHE A 100 5.88 -1.30 -8.48
C PHE A 100 6.60 -1.60 -9.81
#